data_0bf3fcc8275dc82984c18cb6fb3a8243
#
_entry.id   0bf3fcc8275dc82984c18cb6fb3a8243
#
_cell.length_a   1.000
_cell.length_b   1.000
_cell.length_c   1.000
_cell.angle_alpha   90.00
_cell.angle_beta   90.00
_cell.angle_gamma   90.00
#
_symmetry.space_group_name_H-M   'P 1'
#
loop_
_entity.id
_entity.type
_entity.pdbx_description
1 polymer ?
#
loop_
_entity_poly.entity_id
_entity_poly.type
_entity_poly.pdbx_seq_one_letter_code
_entity_poly.pdbx_strand_id
1 'polypeptide(L)'
;EYHIHKIVTHDDHKKLTGTFLKNDFSIDLPLGKRKIAIPMDVTLKAYIDFNGFSESNIKHRGSRIEIVLPDPKVMLTSSRINHNDIKQYIAFTRSNFSDEELTNYEHQGRQAIINDIPKMDIIETARGSAARILIPILSRIGNKEKDITITFRKQFTIKDIPTLFDKSTIENEKANQ
;
A
#
# COMPACT_ATOMS: atom_id res chain seq x y z
N GLU A 1 -9.52 8.84 -0.50
CA GLU A 1 -8.85 8.17 0.64
C GLU A 1 -9.35 6.74 0.77
N TYR A 2 -8.45 5.86 1.18
CA TYR A 2 -8.71 4.44 1.44
C TYR A 2 -8.27 4.12 2.86
N HIS A 3 -9.20 3.54 3.63
CA HIS A 3 -8.92 3.05 4.98
C HIS A 3 -8.81 1.54 4.92
N ILE A 4 -7.69 1.01 5.36
CA ILE A 4 -7.36 -0.41 5.36
C ILE A 4 -7.18 -0.85 6.78
N HIS A 5 -7.97 -1.84 7.19
CA HIS A 5 -7.75 -2.59 8.41
C HIS A 5 -7.12 -3.93 8.05
N LYS A 6 -5.92 -4.21 8.54
CA LYS A 6 -5.20 -5.46 8.28
C LYS A 6 -4.68 -6.06 9.58
N ILE A 7 -4.87 -7.35 9.74
CA ILE A 7 -4.25 -8.09 10.85
C ILE A 7 -3.00 -8.77 10.32
N VAL A 8 -1.85 -8.37 10.85
CA VAL A 8 -0.56 -8.99 10.56
C VAL A 8 -0.35 -10.11 11.58
N THR A 9 -0.12 -11.33 11.10
CA THR A 9 0.11 -12.49 11.96
C THR A 9 1.52 -13.01 11.75
N HIS A 10 2.16 -13.38 12.85
CA HIS A 10 3.46 -14.07 12.80
C HIS A 10 3.43 -15.30 13.70
N ASP A 11 3.92 -16.42 13.16
CA ASP A 11 4.08 -17.70 13.85
C ASP A 11 5.58 -18.00 13.95
N ASP A 12 6.07 -18.12 15.18
CA ASP A 12 7.45 -18.44 15.48
C ASP A 12 7.54 -19.78 16.23
N HIS A 13 8.34 -20.70 15.69
CA HIS A 13 8.54 -22.03 16.22
C HIS A 13 10.01 -22.22 16.62
N LYS A 14 10.24 -22.68 17.82
CA LYS A 14 11.58 -23.10 18.26
C LYS A 14 11.88 -24.49 17.68
N LYS A 15 12.99 -24.60 16.96
CA LYS A 15 13.48 -25.87 16.42
C LYS A 15 14.69 -26.33 17.21
N LEU A 16 14.75 -27.60 17.48
CA LEU A 16 15.98 -28.24 17.94
C LEU A 16 16.74 -28.69 16.67
N THR A 17 17.88 -28.04 16.42
CA THR A 17 18.77 -28.37 15.31
C THR A 17 20.05 -28.98 15.84
N GLY A 18 20.60 -29.95 15.15
CA GLY A 18 21.88 -30.56 15.49
C GLY A 18 22.36 -31.49 14.39
N THR A 19 23.59 -31.99 14.55
CA THR A 19 24.18 -32.96 13.64
C THR A 19 24.38 -34.28 14.37
N PHE A 20 23.83 -35.34 13.83
CA PHE A 20 24.01 -36.68 14.35
C PHE A 20 24.53 -37.60 13.22
N LEU A 21 25.68 -38.25 13.44
CA LEU A 21 26.34 -39.11 12.45
C LEU A 21 26.51 -38.45 11.06
N LYS A 22 26.94 -37.19 11.04
CA LYS A 22 27.11 -36.35 9.84
C LYS A 22 25.81 -35.97 9.10
N ASN A 23 24.68 -36.27 9.65
CA ASN A 23 23.36 -35.83 9.14
C ASN A 23 22.80 -34.73 10.03
N ASP A 24 22.40 -33.64 9.42
CA ASP A 24 21.72 -32.56 10.12
C ASP A 24 20.25 -32.92 10.38
N PHE A 25 19.78 -32.62 11.57
CA PHE A 25 18.38 -32.79 11.91
C PHE A 25 17.75 -31.51 12.45
N SER A 26 16.48 -31.34 12.21
CA SER A 26 15.67 -30.24 12.74
C SER A 26 14.32 -30.76 13.19
N ILE A 27 14.02 -30.61 14.46
CA ILE A 27 12.77 -31.07 15.07
C ILE A 27 12.03 -29.87 15.66
N ASP A 28 10.77 -29.67 15.29
CA ASP A 28 9.91 -28.66 15.87
C ASP A 28 9.55 -29.05 17.32
N LEU A 29 9.85 -28.15 18.27
CA LEU A 29 9.47 -28.35 19.65
C LEU A 29 8.01 -27.96 19.87
N PRO A 30 7.12 -28.89 20.29
CA PRO A 30 5.70 -28.62 20.42
C PRO A 30 5.36 -27.54 21.45
N LEU A 31 6.24 -27.32 22.42
CA LEU A 31 6.11 -26.28 23.46
C LEU A 31 6.87 -25.00 23.14
N GLY A 32 7.44 -24.90 21.93
CA GLY A 32 8.29 -23.76 21.51
C GLY A 32 7.59 -22.72 20.66
N LYS A 33 6.26 -22.64 20.67
CA LYS A 33 5.48 -21.77 19.77
C LYS A 33 5.22 -20.41 20.37
N ARG A 34 5.39 -19.37 19.58
CA ARG A 34 4.87 -18.02 19.85
C ARG A 34 4.06 -17.56 18.64
N LYS A 35 2.93 -16.94 18.89
CA LYS A 35 2.07 -16.37 17.85
C LYS A 35 1.72 -14.95 18.25
N ILE A 36 1.69 -14.07 17.27
CA ILE A 36 1.24 -12.71 17.45
C ILE A 36 0.31 -12.31 16.32
N ALA A 37 -0.70 -11.53 16.64
CA ALA A 37 -1.59 -10.88 15.69
C ALA A 37 -1.63 -9.39 16.03
N ILE A 38 -1.22 -8.57 15.07
CA ILE A 38 -1.09 -7.11 15.21
C ILE A 38 -2.13 -6.48 14.28
N PRO A 39 -3.20 -5.88 14.80
CA PRO A 39 -4.15 -5.12 13.99
C PRO A 39 -3.52 -3.77 13.61
N MET A 40 -3.60 -3.44 12.33
CA MET A 40 -3.08 -2.20 11.76
C MET A 40 -4.17 -1.47 11.00
N ASP A 41 -4.32 -0.18 11.30
CA ASP A 41 -5.17 0.74 10.55
C ASP A 41 -4.29 1.65 9.70
N VAL A 42 -4.46 1.57 8.38
CA VAL A 42 -3.66 2.32 7.42
C VAL A 42 -4.57 3.18 6.55
N THR A 43 -4.20 4.43 6.35
CA THR A 43 -4.86 5.33 5.43
C THR A 43 -3.96 5.59 4.23
N LEU A 44 -4.49 5.29 3.04
CA LEU A 44 -3.85 5.61 1.76
C LEU A 44 -4.61 6.75 1.10
N LYS A 45 -3.88 7.63 0.43
CA LYS A 45 -4.42 8.70 -0.37
C LYS A 45 -3.92 8.57 -1.81
N ALA A 46 -4.87 8.45 -2.75
CA ALA A 46 -4.54 8.54 -4.15
C ALA A 46 -4.83 9.96 -4.65
N TYR A 47 -3.93 10.51 -5.46
CA TYR A 47 -4.06 11.84 -6.02
C TYR A 47 -3.43 11.92 -7.42
N ILE A 48 -3.85 12.91 -8.20
CA ILE A 48 -3.25 13.21 -9.50
C ILE A 48 -2.39 14.46 -9.34
N ASP A 49 -1.11 14.31 -9.67
CA ASP A 49 -0.15 15.40 -9.69
C ASP A 49 -0.18 16.06 -11.07
N PHE A 50 -0.64 17.30 -11.12
CA PHE A 50 -0.69 18.08 -12.36
C PHE A 50 0.64 18.75 -12.70
N ASN A 51 1.72 18.43 -12.00
CA ASN A 51 3.03 18.95 -12.36
C ASN A 51 3.42 18.50 -13.78
N GLY A 52 3.78 19.46 -14.63
CA GLY A 52 4.05 19.21 -16.05
C GLY A 52 2.82 18.97 -16.91
N PHE A 53 1.60 19.20 -16.42
CA PHE A 53 0.41 19.26 -17.24
C PHE A 53 0.39 20.56 -18.04
N SER A 54 0.12 20.47 -19.34
CA SER A 54 0.14 21.60 -20.25
C SER A 54 -0.87 21.40 -21.37
N GLU A 55 -0.99 22.37 -22.26
CA GLU A 55 -1.85 22.29 -23.46
C GLU A 55 -1.56 21.04 -24.32
N SER A 56 -0.32 20.56 -24.33
CA SER A 56 0.04 19.34 -25.06
C SER A 56 -0.69 18.08 -24.57
N ASN A 57 -1.25 18.13 -23.37
CA ASN A 57 -2.07 17.06 -22.79
C ASN A 57 -3.54 17.14 -23.22
N ILE A 58 -3.92 18.19 -23.93
CA ILE A 58 -5.28 18.45 -24.39
C ILE A 58 -5.30 18.33 -25.92
N LYS A 59 -6.06 17.39 -26.44
CA LYS A 59 -6.18 17.17 -27.88
C LYS A 59 -7.58 17.49 -28.34
N HIS A 60 -7.68 18.35 -29.35
CA HIS A 60 -8.95 18.70 -29.99
C HIS A 60 -9.10 17.93 -31.30
N ARG A 61 -10.24 17.27 -31.47
CA ARG A 61 -10.62 16.58 -32.71
C ARG A 61 -12.03 17.01 -33.10
N GLY A 62 -12.14 18.14 -33.82
CA GLY A 62 -13.42 18.77 -34.14
C GLY A 62 -14.09 19.23 -32.83
N SER A 63 -15.32 18.74 -32.59
CA SER A 63 -16.04 19.04 -31.32
C SER A 63 -15.58 18.22 -30.12
N ARG A 64 -14.73 17.19 -30.33
CA ARG A 64 -14.27 16.31 -29.27
C ARG A 64 -13.00 16.83 -28.63
N ILE A 65 -12.95 16.72 -27.32
CA ILE A 65 -11.78 17.03 -26.50
C ILE A 65 -11.29 15.75 -25.79
N GLU A 66 -10.03 15.43 -25.96
CA GLU A 66 -9.36 14.37 -25.22
C GLU A 66 -8.34 14.98 -24.29
N ILE A 67 -8.46 14.67 -22.99
CA ILE A 67 -7.52 15.13 -21.95
C ILE A 67 -6.74 13.93 -21.45
N VAL A 68 -5.41 14.00 -21.59
CA VAL A 68 -4.50 12.94 -21.15
C VAL A 68 -3.90 13.34 -19.80
N LEU A 69 -4.41 12.77 -18.73
CA LEU A 69 -3.96 13.03 -17.37
C LEU A 69 -2.71 12.22 -17.01
N PRO A 70 -1.90 12.71 -16.06
CA PRO A 70 -0.92 11.88 -15.39
C PRO A 70 -1.61 10.72 -14.65
N ASP A 71 -0.92 9.60 -14.49
CA ASP A 71 -1.44 8.51 -13.65
C ASP A 71 -1.53 8.95 -12.18
N PRO A 72 -2.51 8.42 -11.44
CA PRO A 72 -2.58 8.66 -10.01
C PRO A 72 -1.34 8.16 -9.29
N LYS A 73 -0.89 8.92 -8.29
CA LYS A 73 0.09 8.54 -7.30
C LYS A 73 -0.62 8.09 -6.03
N VAL A 74 0.01 7.22 -5.26
CA VAL A 74 -0.50 6.77 -3.96
C VAL A 74 0.51 7.12 -2.89
N MET A 75 0.03 7.65 -1.78
CA MET A 75 0.83 7.90 -0.59
C MET A 75 0.16 7.29 0.63
N LEU A 76 0.97 6.80 1.55
CA LEU A 76 0.54 6.37 2.87
C LEU A 76 0.53 7.59 3.78
N THR A 77 -0.65 7.99 4.25
CA THR A 77 -0.82 9.20 5.07
C THR A 77 -0.89 8.91 6.56
N SER A 78 -1.25 7.68 6.92
CA SER A 78 -1.34 7.25 8.31
C SER A 78 -1.15 5.74 8.41
N SER A 79 -0.39 5.33 9.42
CA SER A 79 -0.31 3.93 9.86
C SER A 79 -0.39 3.92 11.39
N ARG A 80 -1.41 3.27 11.93
CA ARG A 80 -1.65 3.20 13.37
C ARG A 80 -1.78 1.76 13.80
N ILE A 81 -1.20 1.46 14.94
CA ILE A 81 -1.34 0.18 15.63
C ILE A 81 -1.92 0.47 16.99
N ASN A 82 -2.98 -0.24 17.32
CA ASN A 82 -3.49 -0.22 18.68
C ASN A 82 -2.81 -1.33 19.48
N HIS A 83 -1.82 -0.97 20.25
CA HIS A 83 -1.04 -1.92 21.07
C HIS A 83 -1.91 -2.72 22.05
N ASN A 84 -3.05 -2.15 22.49
CA ASN A 84 -3.98 -2.85 23.38
C ASN A 84 -4.73 -3.99 22.68
N ASP A 85 -4.82 -3.95 21.36
CA ASP A 85 -5.50 -4.98 20.56
C ASP A 85 -4.56 -6.05 20.02
N ILE A 86 -3.26 -5.94 20.29
CA ILE A 86 -2.30 -6.98 19.94
C ILE A 86 -2.62 -8.25 20.74
N LYS A 87 -2.83 -9.35 20.01
CA LYS A 87 -3.07 -10.68 20.59
C LYS A 87 -1.80 -11.50 20.51
N GLN A 88 -1.37 -12.03 21.65
CA GLN A 88 -0.17 -12.86 21.74
C GLN A 88 -0.51 -14.22 22.37
N TYR A 89 0.09 -15.27 21.81
CA TYR A 89 0.16 -16.58 22.42
C TYR A 89 1.63 -16.95 22.59
N ILE A 90 2.05 -17.19 23.81
CA ILE A 90 3.44 -17.48 24.15
C ILE A 90 3.46 -18.77 24.95
N ALA A 91 4.15 -19.78 24.40
CA ALA A 91 4.31 -21.04 25.10
C ALA A 91 5.17 -20.86 26.36
N PHE A 92 4.91 -21.67 27.38
CA PHE A 92 5.56 -21.63 28.69
C PHE A 92 7.10 -21.60 28.64
N THR A 93 7.69 -22.19 27.60
CA THR A 93 9.15 -22.28 27.42
C THR A 93 9.76 -21.09 26.67
N ARG A 94 8.97 -20.07 26.38
CA ARG A 94 9.40 -18.91 25.54
C ARG A 94 9.29 -17.60 26.31
N SER A 95 10.19 -16.69 26.00
CA SER A 95 10.10 -15.28 26.43
C SER A 95 9.04 -14.53 25.64
N ASN A 96 8.57 -13.42 26.18
CA ASN A 96 7.72 -12.46 25.47
C ASN A 96 8.42 -11.94 24.21
N PHE A 97 7.62 -11.38 23.31
CA PHE A 97 8.17 -10.62 22.18
C PHE A 97 8.86 -9.37 22.69
N SER A 98 10.05 -9.09 22.15
CA SER A 98 10.76 -7.84 22.45
C SER A 98 10.16 -6.68 21.65
N ASP A 99 10.42 -5.46 22.10
CA ASP A 99 9.98 -4.25 21.37
C ASP A 99 10.58 -4.19 19.96
N GLU A 100 11.82 -4.67 19.78
CA GLU A 100 12.49 -4.78 18.49
C GLU A 100 11.76 -5.77 17.57
N GLU A 101 11.36 -6.95 18.08
CA GLU A 101 10.57 -7.92 17.31
C GLU A 101 9.21 -7.32 16.90
N LEU A 102 8.53 -6.64 17.82
CA LEU A 102 7.26 -5.97 17.53
C LEU A 102 7.41 -4.91 16.44
N THR A 103 8.40 -4.03 16.57
CA THR A 103 8.69 -2.99 15.57
C THR A 103 8.99 -3.61 14.20
N ASN A 104 9.74 -4.70 14.15
CA ASN A 104 10.03 -5.39 12.90
C ASN A 104 8.76 -5.98 12.24
N TYR A 105 7.85 -6.57 13.03
CA TYR A 105 6.58 -7.09 12.49
C TYR A 105 5.67 -5.97 12.01
N GLU A 106 5.65 -4.82 12.68
CA GLU A 106 4.96 -3.63 12.23
C GLU A 106 5.49 -3.15 10.87
N HIS A 107 6.79 -3.10 10.73
CA HIS A 107 7.48 -2.75 9.48
C HIS A 107 7.12 -3.71 8.34
N GLN A 108 7.17 -5.02 8.61
CA GLN A 108 6.78 -6.05 7.65
C GLN A 108 5.30 -5.92 7.26
N GLY A 109 4.44 -5.63 8.22
CA GLY A 109 3.01 -5.41 7.99
C GLY A 109 2.75 -4.21 7.07
N ARG A 110 3.41 -3.09 7.32
CA ARG A 110 3.35 -1.89 6.49
C ARG A 110 3.83 -2.18 5.07
N GLN A 111 4.98 -2.84 4.93
CA GLN A 111 5.52 -3.21 3.63
C GLN A 111 4.60 -4.16 2.87
N ALA A 112 3.97 -5.10 3.55
CA ALA A 112 2.99 -5.99 2.94
C ALA A 112 1.76 -5.24 2.40
N ILE A 113 1.28 -4.19 3.12
CA ILE A 113 0.20 -3.33 2.63
C ILE A 113 0.63 -2.57 1.39
N ILE A 114 1.83 -1.97 1.41
CA ILE A 114 2.39 -1.26 0.25
C ILE A 114 2.48 -2.17 -0.97
N ASN A 115 2.96 -3.39 -0.80
CA ASN A 115 3.08 -4.38 -1.87
C ASN A 115 1.71 -4.87 -2.41
N ASP A 116 0.65 -4.73 -1.62
CA ASP A 116 -0.70 -5.09 -2.03
C ASP A 116 -1.44 -3.96 -2.75
N ILE A 117 -0.95 -2.69 -2.68
CA ILE A 117 -1.59 -1.53 -3.34
C ILE A 117 -1.91 -1.78 -4.83
N PRO A 118 -1.02 -2.41 -5.63
CA PRO A 118 -1.32 -2.68 -7.04
C PRO A 118 -2.50 -3.62 -7.28
N LYS A 119 -2.84 -4.44 -6.28
CA LYS A 119 -3.97 -5.37 -6.33
C LYS A 119 -5.27 -4.73 -5.85
N MET A 120 -5.17 -3.51 -5.32
CA MET A 120 -6.31 -2.75 -4.83
C MET A 120 -6.86 -1.87 -5.94
N ASP A 121 -8.18 -1.64 -5.96
CA ASP A 121 -8.83 -0.77 -6.94
C ASP A 121 -8.59 0.73 -6.70
N ILE A 122 -7.61 1.09 -5.87
CA ILE A 122 -7.36 2.49 -5.49
C ILE A 122 -6.99 3.36 -6.70
N ILE A 123 -6.18 2.82 -7.63
CA ILE A 123 -5.75 3.55 -8.83
C ILE A 123 -6.92 3.75 -9.78
N GLU A 124 -7.68 2.69 -10.07
CA GLU A 124 -8.85 2.78 -10.94
C GLU A 124 -9.95 3.68 -10.35
N THR A 125 -10.16 3.59 -9.04
CA THR A 125 -11.08 4.48 -8.34
C THR A 125 -10.63 5.94 -8.42
N ALA A 126 -9.33 6.21 -8.31
CA ALA A 126 -8.78 7.55 -8.45
C ALA A 126 -8.95 8.09 -9.88
N ARG A 127 -8.70 7.26 -10.91
CA ARG A 127 -8.95 7.61 -12.31
C ARG A 127 -10.42 7.95 -12.56
N GLY A 128 -11.32 7.06 -12.11
CA GLY A 128 -12.78 7.29 -12.22
C GLY A 128 -13.24 8.52 -11.46
N SER A 129 -12.67 8.81 -10.30
CA SER A 129 -13.00 10.01 -9.52
C SER A 129 -12.53 11.28 -10.21
N ALA A 130 -11.35 11.28 -10.80
CA ALA A 130 -10.86 12.40 -11.59
C ALA A 130 -11.79 12.70 -12.79
N ALA A 131 -12.21 11.68 -13.52
CA ALA A 131 -13.14 11.84 -14.64
C ALA A 131 -14.48 12.44 -14.16
N ARG A 132 -15.05 11.92 -13.06
CA ARG A 132 -16.31 12.41 -12.50
C ARG A 132 -16.25 13.87 -12.03
N ILE A 133 -15.07 14.35 -11.62
CA ILE A 133 -14.88 15.74 -11.21
C ILE A 133 -14.65 16.64 -12.41
N LEU A 134 -13.82 16.22 -13.36
CA LEU A 134 -13.38 17.06 -14.46
C LEU A 134 -14.44 17.19 -15.57
N ILE A 135 -15.18 16.13 -15.89
CA ILE A 135 -16.19 16.17 -16.97
C ILE A 135 -17.24 17.27 -16.73
N PRO A 136 -17.87 17.39 -15.54
CA PRO A 136 -18.82 18.49 -15.29
C PRO A 136 -18.18 19.88 -15.35
N ILE A 137 -16.94 20.04 -14.93
CA ILE A 137 -16.22 21.32 -15.01
C ILE A 137 -16.02 21.72 -16.47
N LEU A 138 -15.55 20.79 -17.30
CA LEU A 138 -15.33 20.99 -18.73
C LEU A 138 -16.64 21.24 -19.47
N SER A 139 -17.72 20.63 -19.05
CA SER A 139 -19.06 20.86 -19.60
C SER A 139 -19.55 22.28 -19.35
N ARG A 140 -19.28 22.84 -18.15
CA ARG A 140 -19.67 24.23 -17.80
C ARG A 140 -18.92 25.29 -18.60
N ILE A 141 -17.76 25.00 -19.14
CA ILE A 141 -16.99 25.93 -19.98
C ILE A 141 -17.26 25.74 -21.48
N GLY A 142 -18.34 25.02 -21.86
CA GLY A 142 -18.87 24.98 -23.22
C GLY A 142 -18.67 23.68 -23.98
N ASN A 143 -18.10 22.65 -23.38
CA ASN A 143 -17.96 21.33 -24.00
C ASN A 143 -19.19 20.48 -23.68
N LYS A 144 -19.65 19.64 -24.64
CA LYS A 144 -20.70 18.66 -24.33
C LYS A 144 -20.05 17.44 -23.66
N GLU A 145 -20.66 16.93 -22.59
CA GLU A 145 -20.12 15.78 -21.82
C GLU A 145 -19.78 14.58 -22.72
N LYS A 146 -20.62 14.26 -23.71
CA LYS A 146 -20.40 13.16 -24.67
C LYS A 146 -19.17 13.35 -25.57
N ASP A 147 -18.67 14.56 -25.69
CA ASP A 147 -17.53 14.93 -26.54
C ASP A 147 -16.24 15.04 -25.71
N ILE A 148 -16.30 14.82 -24.38
CA ILE A 148 -15.17 14.85 -23.48
C ILE A 148 -14.67 13.43 -23.23
N THR A 149 -13.38 13.20 -23.45
CA THR A 149 -12.71 11.93 -23.14
C THR A 149 -11.55 12.23 -22.19
N ILE A 150 -11.48 11.50 -21.08
CA ILE A 150 -10.35 11.56 -20.15
C ILE A 150 -9.60 10.25 -20.22
N THR A 151 -8.31 10.33 -20.50
CA THR A 151 -7.39 9.19 -20.58
C THR A 151 -6.21 9.41 -19.64
N PHE A 152 -5.41 8.37 -19.39
CA PHE A 152 -4.25 8.43 -18.53
C PHE A 152 -2.98 8.01 -19.29
N ARG A 153 -1.82 8.59 -18.92
CA ARG A 153 -0.56 8.43 -19.70
C ARG A 153 -0.01 7.01 -19.68
N LYS A 154 -0.23 6.28 -18.60
CA LYS A 154 0.29 4.92 -18.41
C LYS A 154 -0.81 4.01 -17.88
N GLN A 155 -0.67 2.72 -18.20
CA GLN A 155 -1.36 1.70 -17.44
C GLN A 155 -0.50 1.34 -16.24
N PHE A 156 -1.12 1.23 -15.06
CA PHE A 156 -0.46 0.85 -13.84
C PHE A 156 0.07 -0.58 -13.94
N THR A 157 1.37 -0.78 -13.72
CA THR A 157 2.00 -2.10 -13.64
C THR A 157 2.78 -2.24 -12.34
N ILE A 158 2.99 -3.48 -11.89
CA ILE A 158 3.79 -3.78 -10.67
C ILE A 158 5.20 -3.19 -10.77
N LYS A 159 5.76 -3.08 -11.97
CA LYS A 159 7.09 -2.51 -12.21
C LYS A 159 7.16 -1.00 -11.98
N ASP A 160 6.03 -0.32 -12.04
CA ASP A 160 5.93 1.14 -11.89
C ASP A 160 5.62 1.57 -10.44
N ILE A 161 5.43 0.62 -9.50
CA ILE A 161 5.10 0.90 -8.09
C ILE A 161 6.06 1.90 -7.44
N PRO A 162 7.38 1.74 -7.52
CA PRO A 162 8.32 2.68 -6.89
C PRO A 162 8.23 4.09 -7.42
N THR A 163 7.78 4.27 -8.66
CA THR A 163 7.64 5.58 -9.31
C THR A 163 6.29 6.23 -9.02
N LEU A 164 5.33 5.47 -8.49
CA LEU A 164 3.98 5.94 -8.19
C LEU A 164 3.81 6.37 -6.74
N PHE A 165 4.76 6.03 -5.86
CA PHE A 165 4.78 6.50 -4.48
C PHE A 165 5.37 7.91 -4.41
N ASP A 166 4.73 8.79 -3.68
CA ASP A 166 5.31 10.09 -3.35
C ASP A 166 6.54 9.88 -2.45
N LYS A 167 7.59 10.67 -2.67
CA LYS A 167 8.82 10.64 -1.87
C LYS A 167 8.57 10.85 -0.38
N SER A 168 7.49 11.58 -0.02
CA SER A 168 7.07 11.77 1.36
C SER A 168 6.75 10.48 2.11
N THR A 169 6.33 9.43 1.40
CA THR A 169 6.08 8.11 1.99
C THR A 169 7.38 7.44 2.47
N ILE A 170 8.47 7.67 1.74
CA ILE A 170 9.81 7.13 2.05
C ILE A 170 10.48 7.93 3.18
N GLU A 171 10.24 9.25 3.24
CA GLU A 171 10.80 10.12 4.28
C GLU A 171 10.18 9.85 5.65
N ASN A 172 8.88 9.53 5.72
CA ASN A 172 8.21 9.15 6.96
C ASN A 172 8.70 7.81 7.54
N GLU A 173 9.27 6.92 6.71
CA GLU A 173 9.90 5.69 7.19
C GLU A 173 11.27 5.97 7.84
N LYS A 174 12.02 6.98 7.35
CA LYS A 174 13.33 7.35 7.89
C LYS A 174 13.24 8.19 9.16
N ALA A 175 12.15 8.92 9.37
CA ALA A 175 11.95 9.76 10.55
C ALA A 175 11.54 8.96 11.79
N ASN A 176 11.15 7.68 11.63
CA ASN A 176 10.73 6.78 12.69
C ASN A 176 11.76 5.66 12.98
N GLN A 177 12.98 5.78 12.48
CA GLN A 177 14.17 5.01 12.86
C GLN A 177 15.06 5.90 13.74
#